data_29330e80ab19fa09a5779befcad97ff4
#
_entry.id   29330e80ab19fa09a5779befcad97ff4
#
_cell.length_a   1.000
_cell.length_b   1.000
_cell.length_c   1.000
_cell.angle_alpha   90.00
_cell.angle_beta   90.00
_cell.angle_gamma   90.00
#
_symmetry.space_group_name_H-M   'P 1'
#
loop_
_entity.id
_entity.type
_entity.pdbx_description
1 polymer ?
#
loop_
_entity_poly.entity_id
_entity_poly.type
_entity_poly.pdbx_seq_one_letter_code
_entity_poly.pdbx_strand_id
1 'polypeptide(L)'
;MINRVVLCTGGFDPLHSGHIEYLKAAKKLGNILVVGVNSDAWLTRKKGRAFMPGNERIAVLENLKFIDACILFNDNDDTAIEAIRNVQDLYPNSQIIFANGGDRTENNIPEMICQDVEFVFGVGGEDKKNSSSWILEEWKAPKTLRSWGYYRVLHEVPGTKVKELTINPGQTLTMQRHFDRSEHWHIAEGHCQVELEDESVPLHQHEHYHILPETWHRLHNPFAKPCKIVEIQYGIACVEEDIERR
;
A
#
# COMPACT_ATOMS: atom_id res chain seq x y z
N MET A 1 -13.33 41.50 -4.25
CA MET A 1 -13.73 40.17 -3.69
C MET A 1 -12.57 39.67 -2.84
N ILE A 2 -12.87 39.19 -1.64
CA ILE A 2 -11.85 38.57 -0.79
C ILE A 2 -11.43 37.24 -1.43
N ASN A 3 -10.12 37.00 -1.57
CA ASN A 3 -9.64 35.69 -2.07
C ASN A 3 -9.92 34.62 -1.02
N ARG A 4 -10.39 33.47 -1.49
CA ARG A 4 -10.52 32.23 -0.69
C ARG A 4 -9.42 31.29 -1.10
N VAL A 5 -8.44 31.12 -0.22
CA VAL A 5 -7.27 30.27 -0.44
C VAL A 5 -7.49 28.94 0.29
N VAL A 6 -7.52 27.87 -0.46
CA VAL A 6 -7.66 26.51 0.08
C VAL A 6 -6.29 25.88 0.19
N LEU A 7 -5.94 25.43 1.38
CA LEU A 7 -4.75 24.62 1.64
C LEU A 7 -5.13 23.16 1.83
N CYS A 8 -4.48 22.30 1.08
CA CYS A 8 -4.46 20.85 1.26
C CYS A 8 -3.04 20.41 1.60
N THR A 9 -2.85 19.48 2.52
CA THR A 9 -1.54 18.92 2.83
C THR A 9 -1.51 17.40 2.69
N GLY A 10 -0.35 16.86 2.36
CA GLY A 10 -0.18 15.42 2.23
C GLY A 10 1.17 14.98 1.66
N GLY A 11 1.46 13.69 1.76
CA GLY A 11 2.66 13.10 1.18
C GLY A 11 2.58 12.97 -0.35
N PHE A 12 1.39 12.64 -0.90
CA PHE A 12 1.17 12.41 -2.34
C PHE A 12 2.18 11.44 -2.96
N ASP A 13 2.46 10.34 -2.26
CA ASP A 13 3.58 9.45 -2.55
C ASP A 13 3.17 7.96 -2.60
N PRO A 14 2.92 7.43 -3.81
CA PRO A 14 2.69 8.14 -5.06
C PRO A 14 1.33 8.86 -5.12
N LEU A 15 1.22 9.83 -6.04
CA LEU A 15 -0.06 10.45 -6.39
C LEU A 15 -0.98 9.41 -7.05
N HIS A 16 -2.27 9.43 -6.68
CA HIS A 16 -3.27 8.49 -7.22
C HIS A 16 -4.65 9.15 -7.37
N SER A 17 -5.61 8.43 -7.98
CA SER A 17 -6.96 8.94 -8.28
C SER A 17 -7.68 9.53 -7.06
N GLY A 18 -7.56 8.92 -5.89
CA GLY A 18 -8.14 9.45 -4.65
C GLY A 18 -7.58 10.82 -4.27
N HIS A 19 -6.28 11.05 -4.42
CA HIS A 19 -5.68 12.37 -4.23
C HIS A 19 -6.21 13.38 -5.26
N ILE A 20 -6.37 12.98 -6.53
CA ILE A 20 -6.89 13.84 -7.59
C ILE A 20 -8.34 14.27 -7.27
N GLU A 21 -9.19 13.35 -6.83
CA GLU A 21 -10.58 13.64 -6.44
C GLU A 21 -10.64 14.59 -5.24
N TYR A 22 -9.83 14.32 -4.21
CA TYR A 22 -9.69 15.18 -3.04
C TYR A 22 -9.29 16.62 -3.41
N LEU A 23 -8.21 16.77 -4.18
CA LEU A 23 -7.70 18.09 -4.58
C LEU A 23 -8.70 18.83 -5.50
N LYS A 24 -9.38 18.14 -6.41
CA LYS A 24 -10.46 18.72 -7.23
C LYS A 24 -11.65 19.18 -6.40
N ALA A 25 -12.02 18.41 -5.37
CA ALA A 25 -13.10 18.80 -4.46
C ALA A 25 -12.68 20.03 -3.62
N ALA A 26 -11.45 20.03 -3.12
CA ALA A 26 -10.88 21.17 -2.39
C ALA A 26 -10.84 22.45 -3.24
N LYS A 27 -10.45 22.37 -4.51
CA LYS A 27 -10.46 23.55 -5.43
C LYS A 27 -11.82 24.23 -5.53
N LYS A 28 -12.92 23.49 -5.36
CA LYS A 28 -14.28 24.07 -5.40
C LYS A 28 -14.63 24.92 -4.17
N LEU A 29 -13.86 24.82 -3.09
CA LEU A 29 -14.07 25.60 -1.87
C LEU A 29 -13.52 27.03 -1.96
N GLY A 30 -12.61 27.28 -2.92
CA GLY A 30 -12.00 28.60 -3.09
C GLY A 30 -11.54 28.87 -4.52
N ASN A 31 -10.99 30.05 -4.73
CA ASN A 31 -10.47 30.48 -6.02
C ASN A 31 -8.97 30.15 -6.19
N ILE A 32 -8.23 29.95 -5.10
CA ILE A 32 -6.83 29.55 -5.10
C ILE A 32 -6.70 28.23 -4.34
N LEU A 33 -6.02 27.25 -4.94
CA LEU A 33 -5.67 25.98 -4.29
C LEU A 33 -4.15 25.91 -4.11
N VAL A 34 -3.71 25.86 -2.86
CA VAL A 34 -2.32 25.63 -2.46
C VAL A 34 -2.20 24.22 -1.93
N VAL A 35 -1.16 23.51 -2.36
CA VAL A 35 -0.86 22.16 -1.88
C VAL A 35 0.43 22.16 -1.09
N GLY A 36 0.34 21.88 0.22
CA GLY A 36 1.49 21.65 1.09
C GLY A 36 1.97 20.20 0.97
N VAL A 37 3.22 20.03 0.55
CA VAL A 37 3.82 18.72 0.34
C VAL A 37 4.69 18.35 1.53
N ASN A 38 4.36 17.23 2.19
CA ASN A 38 5.16 16.74 3.30
C ASN A 38 6.57 16.36 2.84
N SER A 39 7.55 16.55 3.73
CA SER A 39 8.96 16.25 3.48
C SER A 39 9.23 14.73 3.27
N ASP A 40 10.36 14.43 2.65
CA ASP A 40 10.86 13.05 2.54
C ASP A 40 11.20 12.48 3.93
N ALA A 41 11.63 13.32 4.85
CA ALA A 41 11.89 12.94 6.24
C ALA A 41 10.59 12.50 6.95
N TRP A 42 9.49 13.23 6.75
CA TRP A 42 8.19 12.85 7.28
C TRP A 42 7.70 11.51 6.69
N LEU A 43 7.83 11.33 5.37
CA LEU A 43 7.47 10.06 4.72
C LEU A 43 8.33 8.89 5.25
N THR A 44 9.61 9.15 5.52
CA THR A 44 10.51 8.15 6.10
C THR A 44 10.06 7.75 7.51
N ARG A 45 9.69 8.73 8.36
CA ARG A 45 9.11 8.43 9.69
C ARG A 45 7.80 7.67 9.59
N LYS A 46 6.93 8.04 8.65
CA LYS A 46 5.57 7.49 8.51
C LYS A 46 5.52 6.13 7.81
N LYS A 47 6.38 5.89 6.81
CA LYS A 47 6.31 4.74 5.89
C LYS A 47 7.65 3.99 5.70
N GLY A 48 8.69 4.38 6.42
CA GLY A 48 10.03 3.81 6.31
C GLY A 48 10.90 4.43 5.21
N ARG A 49 10.31 4.96 4.15
CA ARG A 49 11.01 5.69 3.08
C ARG A 49 10.02 6.46 2.20
N ALA A 50 10.49 7.49 1.51
CA ALA A 50 9.78 8.08 0.38
C ALA A 50 9.90 7.15 -0.85
N PHE A 51 8.82 7.02 -1.62
CA PHE A 51 8.84 6.35 -2.93
C PHE A 51 9.36 7.31 -4.01
N MET A 52 8.86 8.55 -4.01
CA MET A 52 9.32 9.63 -4.89
C MET A 52 9.94 10.75 -4.06
N PRO A 53 11.12 11.30 -4.45
CA PRO A 53 11.68 12.49 -3.82
C PRO A 53 10.71 13.68 -3.86
N GLY A 54 10.81 14.57 -2.88
CA GLY A 54 9.90 15.71 -2.73
C GLY A 54 9.83 16.63 -3.95
N ASN A 55 10.96 16.89 -4.61
CA ASN A 55 11.02 17.67 -5.85
C ASN A 55 10.21 17.02 -6.99
N GLU A 56 10.26 15.70 -7.15
CA GLU A 56 9.48 14.98 -8.17
C GLU A 56 7.97 15.04 -7.84
N ARG A 57 7.60 14.88 -6.58
CA ARG A 57 6.20 14.97 -6.14
C ARG A 57 5.62 16.36 -6.40
N ILE A 58 6.39 17.41 -6.11
CA ILE A 58 6.03 18.80 -6.41
C ILE A 58 5.90 19.00 -7.92
N ALA A 59 6.88 18.58 -8.71
CA ALA A 59 6.85 18.72 -10.16
C ALA A 59 5.60 18.07 -10.79
N VAL A 60 5.16 16.92 -10.28
CA VAL A 60 3.92 16.27 -10.73
C VAL A 60 2.69 17.10 -10.33
N LEU A 61 2.62 17.59 -9.08
CA LEU A 61 1.49 18.35 -8.56
C LEU A 61 1.32 19.70 -9.27
N GLU A 62 2.40 20.44 -9.51
CA GLU A 62 2.39 21.74 -10.18
C GLU A 62 1.88 21.67 -11.63
N ASN A 63 1.95 20.50 -12.26
CA ASN A 63 1.42 20.28 -13.60
C ASN A 63 -0.07 19.88 -13.63
N LEU A 64 -0.75 19.82 -12.48
CA LEU A 64 -2.19 19.63 -12.42
C LEU A 64 -2.92 20.97 -12.54
N LYS A 65 -3.69 21.15 -13.62
CA LYS A 65 -4.33 22.40 -14.03
C LYS A 65 -5.19 23.10 -12.96
N PHE A 66 -5.60 22.41 -11.92
CA PHE A 66 -6.46 22.93 -10.85
C PHE A 66 -5.67 23.28 -9.58
N ILE A 67 -4.37 23.08 -9.54
CA ILE A 67 -3.47 23.52 -8.47
C ILE A 67 -2.84 24.85 -8.89
N ASP A 68 -2.88 25.83 -8.01
CA ASP A 68 -2.35 27.17 -8.28
C ASP A 68 -0.92 27.33 -7.72
N ALA A 69 -0.59 26.61 -6.64
CA ALA A 69 0.77 26.63 -6.06
C ALA A 69 1.03 25.36 -5.24
N CYS A 70 2.29 24.98 -5.15
CA CYS A 70 2.77 23.99 -4.18
C CYS A 70 3.76 24.66 -3.21
N ILE A 71 3.75 24.22 -1.94
CA ILE A 71 4.68 24.70 -0.92
C ILE A 71 5.31 23.52 -0.17
N LEU A 72 6.57 23.65 0.18
CA LEU A 72 7.22 22.85 1.20
C LEU A 72 7.06 23.56 2.55
N PHE A 73 7.00 22.80 3.61
CA PHE A 73 6.92 23.31 4.97
C PHE A 73 7.69 22.38 5.90
N ASN A 74 8.06 22.90 7.06
CA ASN A 74 8.68 22.09 8.09
C ASN A 74 7.62 21.26 8.83
N ASP A 75 7.75 19.95 8.74
CA ASP A 75 6.85 18.96 9.34
C ASP A 75 7.60 18.05 10.36
N ASN A 76 8.65 18.59 11.01
CA ASN A 76 9.41 17.84 12.00
C ASN A 76 8.60 17.50 13.26
N ASP A 77 7.56 18.25 13.54
CA ASP A 77 6.60 18.05 14.63
C ASP A 77 5.39 17.17 14.24
N ASP A 78 5.43 16.59 13.03
CA ASP A 78 4.37 15.78 12.43
C ASP A 78 3.04 16.51 12.20
N THR A 79 3.04 17.87 12.21
CA THR A 79 1.87 18.72 11.96
C THR A 79 1.97 19.49 10.66
N ALA A 80 0.84 20.04 10.18
CA ALA A 80 0.78 20.97 9.07
C ALA A 80 0.62 22.44 9.52
N ILE A 81 0.87 22.74 10.79
CA ILE A 81 0.72 24.08 11.37
C ILE A 81 1.58 25.11 10.61
N GLU A 82 2.82 24.75 10.29
CA GLU A 82 3.70 25.64 9.53
C GLU A 82 3.19 25.88 8.10
N ALA A 83 2.61 24.86 7.45
CA ALA A 83 2.00 25.04 6.13
C ALA A 83 0.85 26.09 6.19
N ILE A 84 0.02 26.05 7.23
CA ILE A 84 -1.06 27.01 7.45
C ILE A 84 -0.47 28.41 7.61
N ARG A 85 0.53 28.59 8.47
CA ARG A 85 1.20 29.89 8.70
C ARG A 85 1.82 30.44 7.42
N ASN A 86 2.54 29.62 6.68
CA ASN A 86 3.13 30.02 5.41
C ASN A 86 2.08 30.51 4.41
N VAL A 87 0.91 29.88 4.35
CA VAL A 87 -0.17 30.32 3.47
C VAL A 87 -0.82 31.60 3.99
N GLN A 88 -0.97 31.80 5.31
CA GLN A 88 -1.45 33.06 5.89
C GLN A 88 -0.51 34.22 5.56
N ASP A 89 0.80 34.01 5.64
CA ASP A 89 1.82 35.01 5.31
C ASP A 89 1.86 35.32 3.80
N LEU A 90 1.70 34.33 2.93
CA LEU A 90 1.66 34.51 1.48
C LEU A 90 0.38 35.22 1.00
N TYR A 91 -0.72 35.06 1.73
CA TYR A 91 -2.03 35.59 1.36
C TYR A 91 -2.70 36.37 2.50
N PRO A 92 -2.10 37.47 3.00
CA PRO A 92 -2.48 38.10 4.28
C PRO A 92 -3.87 38.71 4.32
N ASN A 93 -4.50 38.98 3.16
CA ASN A 93 -5.86 39.55 3.05
C ASN A 93 -6.88 38.55 2.50
N SER A 94 -6.62 37.27 2.68
CA SER A 94 -7.44 36.19 2.14
C SER A 94 -8.12 35.40 3.25
N GLN A 95 -9.27 34.80 2.95
CA GLN A 95 -9.84 33.76 3.80
C GLN A 95 -9.08 32.45 3.54
N ILE A 96 -8.45 31.93 4.58
CA ILE A 96 -7.74 30.65 4.51
C ILE A 96 -8.67 29.51 4.90
N ILE A 97 -8.73 28.49 4.05
CA ILE A 97 -9.51 27.27 4.27
C ILE A 97 -8.55 26.08 4.31
N PHE A 98 -8.46 25.40 5.45
CA PHE A 98 -7.70 24.16 5.56
C PHE A 98 -8.63 22.98 5.27
N ALA A 99 -8.49 22.38 4.09
CA ALA A 99 -9.34 21.32 3.62
C ALA A 99 -8.75 19.95 3.99
N ASN A 100 -9.56 19.11 4.64
CA ASN A 100 -9.18 17.78 5.11
C ASN A 100 -10.03 16.71 4.45
N GLY A 101 -9.38 15.66 3.94
CA GLY A 101 -10.03 14.50 3.36
C GLY A 101 -9.86 13.24 4.22
N GLY A 102 -10.56 12.17 3.83
CA GLY A 102 -10.46 10.87 4.50
C GLY A 102 -11.03 10.87 5.91
N ASP A 103 -10.27 10.26 6.84
CA ASP A 103 -10.65 10.05 8.25
C ASP A 103 -10.28 11.21 9.20
N ARG A 104 -9.92 12.36 8.66
CA ARG A 104 -9.60 13.57 9.43
C ARG A 104 -10.87 14.23 9.94
N THR A 105 -10.86 14.60 11.24
CA THR A 105 -11.96 15.29 11.93
C THR A 105 -11.41 16.38 12.84
N GLU A 106 -12.27 17.26 13.35
CA GLU A 106 -11.90 18.30 14.31
C GLU A 106 -11.21 17.76 15.59
N ASN A 107 -11.49 16.50 15.93
CA ASN A 107 -10.99 15.87 17.16
C ASN A 107 -9.66 15.13 16.98
N ASN A 108 -9.14 15.01 15.75
CA ASN A 108 -7.95 14.20 15.47
C ASN A 108 -6.84 14.92 14.70
N ILE A 109 -6.94 16.26 14.55
CA ILE A 109 -5.88 17.06 13.92
C ILE A 109 -5.34 18.12 14.88
N PRO A 110 -4.01 18.23 15.02
CA PRO A 110 -3.38 19.25 15.88
C PRO A 110 -3.54 20.67 15.32
N GLU A 111 -3.80 20.83 14.04
CA GLU A 111 -3.93 22.10 13.34
C GLU A 111 -5.11 22.96 13.83
N MET A 112 -6.07 22.38 14.56
CA MET A 112 -7.20 23.11 15.15
C MET A 112 -6.83 24.25 16.09
N ILE A 113 -5.59 24.35 16.52
CA ILE A 113 -5.06 25.47 17.32
C ILE A 113 -4.79 26.73 16.48
N CYS A 114 -4.75 26.61 15.13
CA CYS A 114 -4.49 27.74 14.26
C CYS A 114 -5.73 28.67 14.24
N GLN A 115 -5.48 29.97 14.44
CA GLN A 115 -6.51 31.02 14.39
C GLN A 115 -6.71 31.53 12.97
N ASP A 116 -7.86 32.14 12.71
CA ASP A 116 -8.22 32.78 11.43
C ASP A 116 -8.18 31.80 10.22
N VAL A 117 -8.53 30.53 10.47
CA VAL A 117 -8.59 29.46 9.47
C VAL A 117 -9.96 28.78 9.53
N GLU A 118 -10.59 28.63 8.39
CA GLU A 118 -11.78 27.78 8.23
C GLU A 118 -11.35 26.34 8.02
N PHE A 119 -11.81 25.41 8.85
CA PHE A 119 -11.53 23.98 8.71
C PHE A 119 -12.69 23.28 8.02
N VAL A 120 -12.41 22.55 6.92
CA VAL A 120 -13.41 21.79 6.18
C VAL A 120 -12.97 20.33 6.13
N PHE A 121 -13.85 19.42 6.56
CA PHE A 121 -13.62 17.98 6.64
C PHE A 121 -14.42 17.21 5.61
N GLY A 122 -14.07 15.95 5.38
CA GLY A 122 -14.77 15.07 4.42
C GLY A 122 -14.61 15.48 2.97
N VAL A 123 -13.61 16.31 2.65
CA VAL A 123 -13.40 16.80 1.29
C VAL A 123 -12.97 15.66 0.37
N GLY A 124 -13.72 15.47 -0.72
CA GLY A 124 -13.47 14.40 -1.68
C GLY A 124 -14.22 13.10 -1.39
N GLY A 125 -15.03 13.06 -0.31
CA GLY A 125 -15.86 11.92 0.10
C GLY A 125 -15.16 11.01 1.13
N GLU A 126 -15.95 10.15 1.75
CA GLU A 126 -15.49 9.23 2.81
C GLU A 126 -14.95 7.91 2.24
N ASP A 127 -15.31 7.55 1.01
CA ASP A 127 -14.89 6.32 0.36
C ASP A 127 -13.40 6.35 0.00
N LYS A 128 -12.60 5.58 0.69
CA LYS A 128 -11.18 5.40 0.39
C LYS A 128 -11.00 4.49 -0.83
N LYS A 129 -11.17 5.06 -2.02
CA LYS A 129 -11.07 4.33 -3.30
C LYS A 129 -9.67 3.78 -3.58
N ASN A 130 -8.63 4.37 -3.01
CA ASN A 130 -7.24 3.96 -3.23
C ASN A 130 -6.32 4.44 -2.11
N SER A 131 -5.11 3.90 -2.05
CA SER A 131 -4.09 4.34 -1.12
C SER A 131 -2.70 4.13 -1.71
N SER A 132 -1.80 5.08 -1.49
CA SER A 132 -0.40 4.96 -1.90
C SER A 132 0.26 3.68 -1.36
N SER A 133 -0.06 3.27 -0.13
CA SER A 133 0.48 2.05 0.47
C SER A 133 0.03 0.80 -0.29
N TRP A 134 -1.26 0.71 -0.64
CA TRP A 134 -1.77 -0.43 -1.42
C TRP A 134 -1.13 -0.53 -2.81
N ILE A 135 -0.95 0.62 -3.49
CA ILE A 135 -0.30 0.67 -4.81
C ILE A 135 1.15 0.20 -4.69
N LEU A 136 1.87 0.64 -3.65
CA LEU A 136 3.26 0.26 -3.45
C LEU A 136 3.43 -1.21 -3.06
N GLU A 137 2.53 -1.76 -2.24
CA GLU A 137 2.50 -3.20 -1.92
C GLU A 137 2.29 -4.04 -3.17
N GLU A 138 1.29 -3.67 -3.99
CA GLU A 138 1.01 -4.40 -5.23
C GLU A 138 2.15 -4.27 -6.24
N TRP A 139 2.82 -3.12 -6.29
CA TRP A 139 3.98 -2.93 -7.15
C TRP A 139 5.21 -3.72 -6.70
N LYS A 140 5.47 -3.80 -5.40
CA LYS A 140 6.63 -4.54 -4.85
C LYS A 140 6.50 -6.04 -4.99
N ALA A 141 5.32 -6.57 -4.84
CA ALA A 141 5.02 -7.99 -4.89
C ALA A 141 3.64 -8.21 -5.51
N PRO A 142 3.53 -8.11 -6.85
CA PRO A 142 2.26 -8.23 -7.54
C PRO A 142 1.65 -9.62 -7.35
N LYS A 143 0.33 -9.66 -7.29
CA LYS A 143 -0.41 -10.92 -7.24
C LYS A 143 -0.40 -11.61 -8.60
N THR A 144 0.05 -12.85 -8.62
CA THR A 144 -0.14 -13.75 -9.76
C THR A 144 -1.36 -14.61 -9.50
N LEU A 145 -2.45 -14.32 -10.21
CA LEU A 145 -3.74 -15.00 -10.03
C LEU A 145 -3.70 -16.44 -10.58
N ARG A 146 -4.36 -17.36 -9.89
CA ARG A 146 -4.56 -18.77 -10.24
C ARG A 146 -6.00 -19.18 -9.93
N SER A 147 -6.45 -20.31 -10.46
CA SER A 147 -7.79 -20.85 -10.16
C SER A 147 -8.01 -21.11 -8.66
N TRP A 148 -6.97 -21.48 -7.96
CA TRP A 148 -6.99 -21.79 -6.53
C TRP A 148 -6.81 -20.57 -5.60
N GLY A 149 -6.49 -19.38 -6.13
CA GLY A 149 -6.22 -18.17 -5.37
C GLY A 149 -5.15 -17.31 -6.03
N TYR A 150 -4.07 -17.01 -5.34
CA TYR A 150 -2.94 -16.26 -5.91
C TYR A 150 -1.65 -16.53 -5.14
N TYR A 151 -0.53 -16.14 -5.74
CA TYR A 151 0.73 -16.03 -5.05
C TYR A 151 1.44 -14.69 -5.34
N ARG A 152 2.39 -14.35 -4.49
CA ARG A 152 3.32 -13.22 -4.63
C ARG A 152 4.74 -13.73 -4.49
N VAL A 153 5.66 -13.24 -5.31
CA VAL A 153 7.10 -13.45 -5.09
C VAL A 153 7.58 -12.34 -4.17
N LEU A 154 8.02 -12.70 -2.98
CA LEU A 154 8.51 -11.76 -1.96
C LEU A 154 10.01 -11.51 -2.09
N HIS A 155 10.77 -12.54 -2.51
CA HIS A 155 12.21 -12.49 -2.67
C HIS A 155 12.66 -13.54 -3.68
N GLU A 156 13.64 -13.20 -4.51
CA GLU A 156 14.23 -14.13 -5.47
C GLU A 156 15.70 -13.79 -5.69
N VAL A 157 16.55 -14.80 -5.51
CA VAL A 157 18.00 -14.77 -5.80
C VAL A 157 18.39 -16.15 -6.37
N PRO A 158 19.55 -16.29 -7.00
CA PRO A 158 20.00 -17.59 -7.47
C PRO A 158 19.93 -18.66 -6.39
N GLY A 159 19.24 -19.76 -6.68
CA GLY A 159 19.06 -20.88 -5.76
C GLY A 159 18.07 -20.69 -4.61
N THR A 160 17.40 -19.53 -4.51
CA THR A 160 16.40 -19.30 -3.45
C THR A 160 15.27 -18.42 -3.95
N LYS A 161 14.02 -18.85 -3.72
CA LYS A 161 12.81 -18.07 -4.00
C LYS A 161 11.85 -18.15 -2.81
N VAL A 162 11.31 -17.00 -2.39
CA VAL A 162 10.30 -16.93 -1.33
C VAL A 162 8.99 -16.44 -1.94
N LYS A 163 7.94 -17.19 -1.74
CA LYS A 163 6.57 -16.83 -2.17
C LYS A 163 5.62 -16.78 -0.98
N GLU A 164 4.61 -15.92 -1.08
CA GLU A 164 3.41 -16.00 -0.26
C GLU A 164 2.28 -16.54 -1.15
N LEU A 165 1.65 -17.63 -0.74
CA LEU A 165 0.51 -18.22 -1.41
C LEU A 165 -0.74 -17.96 -0.57
N THR A 166 -1.85 -17.62 -1.24
CA THR A 166 -3.20 -17.58 -0.62
C THR A 166 -4.08 -18.56 -1.35
N ILE A 167 -4.55 -19.58 -0.63
CA ILE A 167 -5.42 -20.63 -1.17
C ILE A 167 -6.84 -20.39 -0.68
N ASN A 168 -7.75 -20.18 -1.61
CA ASN A 168 -9.16 -19.93 -1.33
C ASN A 168 -9.84 -21.17 -0.72
N PRO A 169 -10.95 -20.99 0.01
CA PRO A 169 -11.76 -22.09 0.53
C PRO A 169 -12.14 -23.12 -0.54
N GLY A 170 -11.99 -24.41 -0.23
CA GLY A 170 -12.33 -25.51 -1.11
C GLY A 170 -11.42 -25.68 -2.33
N GLN A 171 -10.31 -24.92 -2.42
CA GLN A 171 -9.42 -24.99 -3.57
C GLN A 171 -8.18 -25.86 -3.33
N THR A 172 -7.64 -26.38 -4.44
CA THR A 172 -6.51 -27.30 -4.43
C THR A 172 -5.53 -26.91 -5.53
N LEU A 173 -4.24 -26.95 -5.24
CA LEU A 173 -3.19 -26.86 -6.24
C LEU A 173 -3.13 -28.14 -7.08
N THR A 174 -2.56 -28.03 -8.27
CA THR A 174 -2.27 -29.20 -9.09
C THR A 174 -1.18 -30.06 -8.40
N MET A 175 -1.33 -31.40 -8.42
CA MET A 175 -0.31 -32.31 -7.94
C MET A 175 0.97 -32.12 -8.78
N GLN A 176 2.10 -31.89 -8.12
CA GLN A 176 3.36 -31.52 -8.76
C GLN A 176 4.57 -32.07 -8.03
N ARG A 177 5.71 -32.16 -8.73
CA ARG A 177 7.02 -32.43 -8.13
C ARG A 177 8.11 -31.59 -8.81
N HIS A 178 9.24 -31.44 -8.13
CA HIS A 178 10.42 -30.70 -8.57
C HIS A 178 11.66 -31.55 -8.46
N PHE A 179 12.62 -31.37 -9.35
CA PHE A 179 13.82 -32.19 -9.40
C PHE A 179 15.02 -31.47 -8.74
N ASP A 180 15.12 -30.16 -8.93
CA ASP A 180 16.31 -29.38 -8.58
C ASP A 180 16.13 -28.53 -7.32
N ARG A 181 14.95 -28.60 -6.66
CA ARG A 181 14.68 -27.83 -5.45
C ARG A 181 13.89 -28.58 -4.39
N SER A 182 14.08 -28.14 -3.15
CA SER A 182 13.22 -28.43 -2.00
C SER A 182 12.30 -27.26 -1.74
N GLU A 183 11.19 -27.52 -1.05
CA GLU A 183 10.28 -26.46 -0.60
C GLU A 183 10.03 -26.59 0.90
N HIS A 184 10.05 -25.46 1.59
CA HIS A 184 9.66 -25.38 3.00
C HIS A 184 8.40 -24.50 3.09
N TRP A 185 7.31 -25.07 3.57
CA TRP A 185 6.00 -24.41 3.70
C TRP A 185 5.71 -24.10 5.15
N HIS A 186 5.42 -22.85 5.44
CA HIS A 186 4.98 -22.39 6.76
C HIS A 186 3.59 -21.79 6.66
N ILE A 187 2.66 -22.26 7.51
CA ILE A 187 1.29 -21.75 7.55
C ILE A 187 1.26 -20.45 8.35
N ALA A 188 1.18 -19.33 7.63
CA ALA A 188 1.15 -18.00 8.25
C ALA A 188 -0.24 -17.65 8.81
N GLU A 189 -1.31 -18.09 8.13
CA GLU A 189 -2.70 -17.83 8.54
C GLU A 189 -3.62 -18.96 8.08
N GLY A 190 -4.54 -19.38 8.94
CA GLY A 190 -5.53 -20.40 8.63
C GLY A 190 -5.00 -21.82 8.78
N HIS A 191 -5.56 -22.73 8.00
CA HIS A 191 -5.23 -24.17 8.01
C HIS A 191 -5.29 -24.70 6.58
N CYS A 192 -4.50 -25.74 6.29
CA CYS A 192 -4.56 -26.46 5.03
C CYS A 192 -4.18 -27.93 5.20
N GLN A 193 -4.16 -28.67 4.11
CA GLN A 193 -3.63 -30.03 4.03
C GLN A 193 -2.52 -30.07 2.98
N VAL A 194 -1.43 -30.72 3.32
CA VAL A 194 -0.41 -31.17 2.37
C VAL A 194 -0.79 -32.56 1.93
N GLU A 195 -1.09 -32.71 0.64
CA GLU A 195 -1.37 -34.02 0.06
C GLU A 195 -0.12 -34.50 -0.68
N LEU A 196 0.35 -35.67 -0.30
CA LEU A 196 1.41 -36.41 -0.94
C LEU A 196 0.81 -37.54 -1.77
N GLU A 197 1.62 -38.42 -2.35
CA GLU A 197 1.12 -39.51 -3.18
C GLU A 197 0.23 -40.47 -2.39
N ASP A 198 0.63 -40.84 -1.19
CA ASP A 198 -0.01 -41.90 -0.37
C ASP A 198 -0.57 -41.38 0.97
N GLU A 199 -0.38 -40.09 1.29
CA GLU A 199 -0.82 -39.55 2.57
C GLU A 199 -1.29 -38.09 2.47
N SER A 200 -2.09 -37.66 3.45
CA SER A 200 -2.51 -36.28 3.62
C SER A 200 -2.18 -35.83 5.04
N VAL A 201 -1.44 -34.75 5.17
CA VAL A 201 -1.00 -34.20 6.44
C VAL A 201 -1.72 -32.88 6.70
N PRO A 202 -2.58 -32.77 7.73
CA PRO A 202 -3.16 -31.50 8.12
C PRO A 202 -2.10 -30.58 8.73
N LEU A 203 -2.13 -29.32 8.35
CA LEU A 203 -1.27 -28.27 8.92
C LEU A 203 -2.11 -27.13 9.48
N HIS A 204 -1.82 -26.77 10.71
CA HIS A 204 -2.41 -25.65 11.41
C HIS A 204 -1.51 -24.40 11.33
N GLN A 205 -2.09 -23.27 11.71
CA GLN A 205 -1.34 -22.02 11.77
C GLN A 205 -0.07 -22.18 12.62
N HIS A 206 1.05 -21.67 12.08
CA HIS A 206 2.42 -21.75 12.61
C HIS A 206 3.10 -23.12 12.49
N GLU A 207 2.43 -24.11 11.95
CA GLU A 207 3.08 -25.37 11.58
C GLU A 207 3.76 -25.23 10.21
N HIS A 208 4.63 -26.18 9.89
CA HIS A 208 5.42 -26.20 8.68
C HIS A 208 5.55 -27.62 8.12
N TYR A 209 5.84 -27.71 6.84
CA TYR A 209 6.15 -28.97 6.15
C TYR A 209 7.31 -28.79 5.19
N HIS A 210 8.16 -29.79 5.09
CA HIS A 210 9.34 -29.80 4.22
C HIS A 210 9.14 -30.79 3.09
N ILE A 211 9.14 -30.30 1.85
CA ILE A 211 9.04 -31.10 0.63
C ILE A 211 10.44 -31.31 0.07
N LEU A 212 10.85 -32.57 -0.05
CA LEU A 212 12.11 -32.93 -0.69
C LEU A 212 11.97 -32.94 -2.23
N PRO A 213 13.09 -32.87 -2.98
CA PRO A 213 13.06 -33.07 -4.42
C PRO A 213 12.38 -34.39 -4.79
N GLU A 214 11.77 -34.42 -5.97
CA GLU A 214 11.06 -35.57 -6.56
C GLU A 214 9.81 -36.03 -5.79
N THR A 215 9.46 -35.41 -4.68
CA THR A 215 8.24 -35.72 -3.91
C THR A 215 7.00 -35.15 -4.60
N TRP A 216 6.03 -36.02 -4.94
CA TRP A 216 4.74 -35.59 -5.41
C TRP A 216 3.94 -34.93 -4.28
N HIS A 217 3.49 -33.69 -4.51
CA HIS A 217 2.83 -32.90 -3.49
C HIS A 217 1.85 -31.87 -4.07
N ARG A 218 0.89 -31.47 -3.24
CA ARG A 218 0.02 -30.32 -3.48
C ARG A 218 -0.55 -29.79 -2.17
N LEU A 219 -1.02 -28.55 -2.19
CA LEU A 219 -1.80 -27.97 -1.10
C LEU A 219 -3.30 -28.06 -1.41
N HIS A 220 -4.06 -28.43 -0.42
CA HIS A 220 -5.51 -28.44 -0.42
C HIS A 220 -6.04 -27.63 0.76
N ASN A 221 -6.99 -26.73 0.51
CA ASN A 221 -7.68 -25.98 1.56
C ASN A 221 -9.15 -26.47 1.66
N PRO A 222 -9.46 -27.46 2.49
CA PRO A 222 -10.83 -27.95 2.68
C PRO A 222 -11.67 -27.06 3.60
N PHE A 223 -11.10 -26.01 4.16
CA PHE A 223 -11.72 -25.18 5.20
C PHE A 223 -12.48 -24.00 4.60
N ALA A 224 -13.31 -23.34 5.44
CA ALA A 224 -14.17 -22.24 5.02
C ALA A 224 -13.46 -20.87 4.95
N LYS A 225 -12.21 -20.79 5.40
CA LYS A 225 -11.40 -19.57 5.35
C LYS A 225 -10.20 -19.75 4.43
N PRO A 226 -9.71 -18.66 3.79
CA PRO A 226 -8.46 -18.73 3.05
C PRO A 226 -7.30 -19.17 3.95
N CYS A 227 -6.33 -19.86 3.35
CA CYS A 227 -5.07 -20.24 4.00
C CYS A 227 -3.93 -19.45 3.35
N LYS A 228 -3.06 -18.82 4.16
CA LYS A 228 -1.83 -18.17 3.71
C LYS A 228 -0.62 -18.98 4.11
N ILE A 229 0.26 -19.18 3.16
CA ILE A 229 1.47 -19.99 3.31
C ILE A 229 2.66 -19.17 2.84
N VAL A 230 3.74 -19.18 3.62
CA VAL A 230 5.06 -18.74 3.16
C VAL A 230 5.81 -19.96 2.66
N GLU A 231 6.12 -19.96 1.38
CA GLU A 231 6.88 -20.99 0.69
C GLU A 231 8.31 -20.50 0.46
N ILE A 232 9.28 -21.26 0.94
CA ILE A 232 10.70 -21.05 0.67
C ILE A 232 11.17 -22.18 -0.22
N GLN A 233 11.50 -21.85 -1.47
CA GLN A 233 12.13 -22.77 -2.42
C GLN A 233 13.64 -22.57 -2.34
N TYR A 234 14.39 -23.65 -2.33
CA TYR A 234 15.85 -23.62 -2.34
C TYR A 234 16.46 -24.86 -3.00
N GLY A 235 17.54 -24.65 -3.76
CA GLY A 235 18.18 -25.72 -4.51
C GLY A 235 19.07 -25.21 -5.63
N ILE A 236 19.35 -26.06 -6.60
CA ILE A 236 20.18 -25.73 -7.75
C ILE A 236 19.46 -24.71 -8.64
N ALA A 237 18.15 -24.92 -8.87
CA ALA A 237 17.31 -24.04 -9.66
C ALA A 237 15.92 -23.90 -9.03
N CYS A 238 15.46 -22.64 -8.84
CA CYS A 238 14.11 -22.32 -8.38
C CYS A 238 13.31 -21.66 -9.51
N VAL A 239 13.29 -22.33 -10.68
CA VAL A 239 12.64 -21.84 -11.92
C VAL A 239 11.30 -22.54 -12.14
N GLU A 240 10.43 -21.91 -12.93
CA GLU A 240 9.10 -22.45 -13.20
C GLU A 240 9.12 -23.68 -14.13
N GLU A 241 10.21 -23.87 -14.88
CA GLU A 241 10.44 -25.02 -15.74
C GLU A 241 10.77 -26.31 -14.97
N ASP A 242 11.31 -26.18 -13.74
CA ASP A 242 11.55 -27.32 -12.84
C ASP A 242 10.25 -27.77 -12.16
N ILE A 243 9.29 -28.21 -12.97
CA ILE A 243 8.01 -28.71 -12.47
C ILE A 243 7.41 -29.78 -13.39
N GLU A 244 7.05 -30.90 -12.81
CA GLU A 244 6.18 -31.90 -13.43
C GLU A 244 4.81 -31.88 -12.75
N ARG A 245 3.74 -31.97 -13.53
CA ARG A 245 2.35 -31.93 -13.05
C ARG A 245 1.56 -33.14 -13.53
N ARG A 246 0.59 -33.60 -12.72
CA ARG A 246 -0.36 -34.66 -13.09
C ARG A 246 -1.77 -34.39 -12.55
#